data_10519886fea1e84f870c85585fd83c06
#
_entry.id   10519886fea1e84f870c85585fd83c06
#
_cell.length_a   1.000
_cell.length_b   1.000
_cell.length_c   1.000
_cell.angle_alpha   90.00
_cell.angle_beta   90.00
_cell.angle_gamma   90.00
#
_symmetry.space_group_name_H-M   'P 1'
#
loop_
_entity.id
_entity.type
_entity.pdbx_description
1 polymer ?
#
loop_
_entity_poly.entity_id
_entity_poly.type
_entity_poly.pdbx_seq_one_letter_code
_entity_poly.pdbx_strand_id
1 'polypeptide(L)'
;MRRFLPILLAFTLLTSLAACGAAPSASAGSGGGSSASGSAASSSAASEPEKPQLEPYEISDPKVEPAGGEKDGVPYVAWDGVVEHLFFHPVIAYPELAFDGDAQSNGLDDWMVTVGEYNKILQSVYEKGYILVDMHDIWSESTDASGNPVMVKTTLYVPEGKKPLVLSFDDVNYYPYMLEDGFTYKLIIGDDGLIWTEGKDPQGNEVISQDLDATTILDKFVREHPDFSPFGAKGCFSLTGYCGILGYRTQTEREDTSAAHEANRQKEIEAVKPIIAELKRTGWTFGSHTWGHINLATKSLETVKADTQKWMDEVGSLVGPTNIIFYPHGARPDGDDVKQTGPIFQYLQSQGFQVFASVGISSYSKIKSDTCAVICDRLHPDGTTLRGSDKVLGWYSQFYDARDIIDLSVRPDLGVKWTPKAS
;
A
#
# COMPACT_ATOMS: atom_id res chain seq x y z
N MET A 1 -19.92 -23.67 27.28
CA MET A 1 -19.95 -23.83 25.82
C MET A 1 -20.89 -22.78 25.25
N ARG A 2 -20.37 -21.60 24.93
CA ARG A 2 -21.11 -20.53 24.21
C ARG A 2 -20.60 -20.54 22.78
N ARG A 3 -21.48 -20.89 21.86
CA ARG A 3 -21.24 -20.88 20.43
C ARG A 3 -21.12 -19.40 19.99
N PHE A 4 -19.95 -19.00 19.58
CA PHE A 4 -19.75 -17.75 18.84
C PHE A 4 -20.28 -17.97 17.42
N LEU A 5 -21.31 -17.22 17.06
CA LEU A 5 -21.80 -17.10 15.71
C LEU A 5 -20.81 -16.20 14.98
N PRO A 6 -20.18 -16.61 13.88
CA PRO A 6 -19.43 -15.69 13.04
C PRO A 6 -20.44 -14.75 12.39
N ILE A 7 -20.24 -13.45 12.55
CA ILE A 7 -20.94 -12.45 11.75
C ILE A 7 -20.34 -12.57 10.33
N LEU A 8 -21.02 -13.33 9.49
CA LEU A 8 -20.78 -13.36 8.07
C LEU A 8 -21.25 -11.98 7.54
N LEU A 9 -20.33 -11.03 7.40
CA LEU A 9 -20.56 -9.88 6.56
C LEU A 9 -20.54 -10.39 5.11
N ALA A 10 -21.70 -10.53 4.52
CA ALA A 10 -21.86 -10.89 3.14
C ALA A 10 -21.39 -9.69 2.28
N PHE A 11 -20.18 -9.79 1.74
CA PHE A 11 -19.68 -8.91 0.70
C PHE A 11 -20.44 -9.20 -0.59
N THR A 12 -21.44 -8.41 -0.88
CA THR A 12 -21.95 -8.28 -2.24
C THR A 12 -21.26 -7.09 -2.91
N LEU A 13 -20.00 -7.28 -3.32
CA LEU A 13 -19.41 -6.40 -4.33
C LEU A 13 -20.12 -6.72 -5.65
N LEU A 14 -20.88 -5.78 -6.16
CA LEU A 14 -21.22 -5.77 -7.59
C LEU A 14 -19.87 -5.69 -8.34
N THR A 15 -19.50 -6.79 -8.97
CA THR A 15 -18.41 -6.81 -9.94
C THR A 15 -18.84 -6.03 -11.18
N SER A 16 -18.70 -4.72 -11.13
CA SER A 16 -18.60 -3.95 -12.35
C SER A 16 -17.20 -4.22 -12.91
N LEU A 17 -17.12 -5.15 -13.86
CA LEU A 17 -16.00 -5.23 -14.80
C LEU A 17 -16.01 -3.92 -15.60
N ALA A 18 -15.46 -2.86 -15.04
CA ALA A 18 -15.05 -1.71 -15.82
C ALA A 18 -13.79 -2.14 -16.54
N ALA A 19 -13.94 -2.48 -17.84
CA ALA A 19 -12.80 -2.66 -18.71
C ALA A 19 -11.95 -1.40 -18.64
N CYS A 20 -10.62 -1.55 -18.46
CA CYS A 20 -9.65 -0.48 -18.61
C CYS A 20 -9.69 0.01 -20.07
N GLY A 21 -10.66 0.86 -20.41
CA GLY A 21 -10.81 1.46 -21.73
C GLY A 21 -9.89 2.67 -21.87
N ALA A 22 -9.18 2.71 -22.99
CA ALA A 22 -8.25 3.80 -23.33
C ALA A 22 -8.99 5.15 -23.40
N ALA A 23 -8.37 6.19 -22.88
CA ALA A 23 -8.81 7.58 -23.04
C ALA A 23 -8.83 7.96 -24.53
N PRO A 24 -9.78 8.77 -25.01
CA PRO A 24 -9.85 9.16 -26.42
C PRO A 24 -8.70 10.12 -26.77
N SER A 25 -7.87 9.69 -27.74
CA SER A 25 -6.86 10.54 -28.35
C SER A 25 -7.55 11.64 -29.16
N ALA A 26 -7.24 12.91 -28.89
CA ALA A 26 -7.67 14.04 -29.69
C ALA A 26 -6.96 14.02 -31.06
N SER A 27 -7.75 13.92 -32.11
CA SER A 27 -7.30 14.00 -33.49
C SER A 27 -6.95 15.46 -33.85
N ALA A 28 -5.67 15.73 -34.16
CA ALA A 28 -5.27 16.97 -34.78
C ALA A 28 -5.39 16.85 -36.30
N GLY A 29 -6.17 17.76 -36.89
CA GLY A 29 -6.41 17.84 -38.32
C GLY A 29 -5.17 18.36 -39.06
N SER A 30 -4.99 17.79 -40.27
CA SER A 30 -3.98 18.16 -41.24
C SER A 30 -4.31 19.49 -41.92
N GLY A 31 -3.30 20.37 -42.07
CA GLY A 31 -3.31 21.52 -42.97
C GLY A 31 -1.91 21.75 -43.49
N GLY A 32 -1.77 21.71 -44.82
CA GLY A 32 -0.53 21.60 -45.59
C GLY A 32 0.26 22.86 -45.78
N GLY A 33 1.53 22.65 -46.14
CA GLY A 33 2.33 23.26 -47.16
C GLY A 33 2.88 24.66 -46.93
N SER A 34 4.18 24.81 -46.80
CA SER A 34 5.01 25.49 -47.81
C SER A 34 6.48 25.57 -47.37
N SER A 35 7.36 25.27 -48.28
CA SER A 35 8.81 25.36 -48.21
C SER A 35 9.33 26.79 -48.19
N ALA A 36 10.32 27.08 -47.34
CA ALA A 36 11.31 28.14 -47.62
C ALA A 36 12.63 27.82 -46.91
N SER A 37 13.66 27.78 -47.69
CA SER A 37 15.07 27.65 -47.34
C SER A 37 15.61 28.88 -46.61
N GLY A 38 16.49 28.69 -45.62
CA GLY A 38 17.23 29.82 -45.08
C GLY A 38 18.12 29.51 -43.87
N SER A 39 19.39 29.39 -44.14
CA SER A 39 20.55 29.82 -43.35
C SER A 39 20.81 29.16 -41.98
N ALA A 40 21.93 28.46 -41.93
CA ALA A 40 22.56 27.97 -40.70
C ALA A 40 23.01 29.12 -39.79
N ALA A 41 22.50 29.15 -38.58
CA ALA A 41 23.10 29.87 -37.49
C ALA A 41 23.48 28.82 -36.41
N SER A 42 24.77 28.76 -36.11
CA SER A 42 25.32 27.96 -35.02
C SER A 42 24.78 28.48 -33.69
N SER A 43 23.87 27.77 -33.08
CA SER A 43 23.49 28.01 -31.70
C SER A 43 24.38 27.16 -30.81
N SER A 44 25.17 27.80 -29.95
CA SER A 44 25.83 27.19 -28.82
C SER A 44 24.76 26.48 -27.97
N ALA A 45 24.89 25.17 -27.82
CA ALA A 45 24.09 24.42 -26.90
C ALA A 45 24.36 24.99 -25.49
N ALA A 46 23.36 25.62 -24.90
CA ALA A 46 23.34 25.89 -23.48
C ALA A 46 23.26 24.50 -22.79
N SER A 47 24.24 24.20 -21.95
CA SER A 47 24.21 23.01 -21.10
C SER A 47 22.95 23.07 -20.27
N GLU A 48 22.14 22.00 -20.33
CA GLU A 48 21.07 21.80 -19.36
C GLU A 48 21.65 21.97 -17.95
N PRO A 49 20.92 22.63 -17.03
CA PRO A 49 21.34 22.71 -15.64
C PRO A 49 21.50 21.30 -15.09
N GLU A 50 22.67 21.00 -14.55
CA GLU A 50 22.94 19.76 -13.85
C GLU A 50 21.86 19.57 -12.76
N LYS A 51 21.12 18.46 -12.84
CA LYS A 51 20.17 18.09 -11.79
C LYS A 51 20.93 18.03 -10.47
N PRO A 52 20.40 18.60 -9.37
CA PRO A 52 21.04 18.49 -8.08
C PRO A 52 21.30 17.00 -7.77
N GLN A 53 22.55 16.61 -7.61
CA GLN A 53 22.89 15.31 -7.06
C GLN A 53 22.43 15.33 -5.61
N LEU A 54 21.32 14.65 -5.34
CA LEU A 54 20.90 14.40 -3.97
C LEU A 54 21.96 13.55 -3.31
N GLU A 55 22.44 13.99 -2.14
CA GLU A 55 23.23 13.15 -1.27
C GLU A 55 22.44 11.84 -1.03
N PRO A 56 23.07 10.67 -1.18
CA PRO A 56 22.39 9.41 -0.93
C PRO A 56 21.80 9.46 0.47
N TYR A 57 20.47 9.31 0.58
CA TYR A 57 19.85 9.04 1.86
C TYR A 57 20.35 7.66 2.27
N GLU A 58 21.39 7.61 3.09
CA GLU A 58 21.83 6.38 3.69
C GLU A 58 20.69 5.88 4.59
N ILE A 59 20.01 4.82 4.15
CA ILE A 59 19.20 4.02 5.05
C ILE A 59 20.21 3.56 6.11
N SER A 60 20.15 4.15 7.29
CA SER A 60 20.93 3.66 8.44
C SER A 60 20.62 2.17 8.55
N ASP A 61 21.63 1.32 8.64
CA ASP A 61 21.45 -0.13 8.75
C ASP A 61 20.28 -0.39 9.73
N PRO A 62 19.16 -0.96 9.28
CA PRO A 62 17.98 -1.17 10.11
C PRO A 62 18.26 -2.09 11.31
N LYS A 63 19.35 -2.80 11.28
CA LYS A 63 19.78 -3.70 12.36
C LYS A 63 20.44 -2.88 13.46
N VAL A 64 19.58 -2.41 14.33
CA VAL A 64 19.98 -1.71 15.54
C VAL A 64 20.86 -2.63 16.39
N GLU A 65 21.83 -2.00 17.02
CA GLU A 65 22.76 -2.59 17.97
C GLU A 65 22.09 -3.59 18.94
N PRO A 66 22.83 -4.60 19.39
CA PRO A 66 22.34 -5.61 20.33
C PRO A 66 21.73 -5.00 21.59
N ALA A 67 20.94 -5.81 22.31
CA ALA A 67 20.35 -5.42 23.59
C ALA A 67 21.35 -4.70 24.51
N GLY A 68 20.99 -3.51 24.97
CA GLY A 68 21.85 -2.67 25.77
C GLY A 68 22.72 -1.69 24.97
N GLY A 69 22.57 -1.63 23.63
CA GLY A 69 23.19 -0.60 22.81
C GLY A 69 22.50 0.75 23.00
N GLU A 70 23.23 1.80 22.64
CA GLU A 70 22.76 3.18 22.69
C GLU A 70 23.06 3.84 21.35
N LYS A 71 22.11 4.61 20.84
CA LYS A 71 22.31 5.44 19.65
C LYS A 71 21.85 6.85 19.98
N ASP A 72 22.73 7.84 19.78
CA ASP A 72 22.46 9.25 20.03
C ASP A 72 21.97 9.54 21.47
N GLY A 73 22.47 8.81 22.47
CA GLY A 73 22.09 8.95 23.88
C GLY A 73 20.77 8.28 24.24
N VAL A 74 20.15 7.53 23.30
CA VAL A 74 18.90 6.79 23.52
C VAL A 74 19.18 5.30 23.63
N PRO A 75 18.82 4.64 24.75
CA PRO A 75 18.96 3.20 24.89
C PRO A 75 18.00 2.47 23.93
N TYR A 76 18.46 1.36 23.38
CA TYR A 76 17.63 0.44 22.59
C TYR A 76 17.38 -0.84 23.38
N VAL A 77 16.13 -1.22 23.50
CA VAL A 77 15.67 -2.36 24.29
C VAL A 77 14.99 -3.41 23.42
N ALA A 78 15.15 -4.68 23.78
CA ALA A 78 14.47 -5.77 23.09
C ALA A 78 12.94 -5.63 23.24
N TRP A 79 12.22 -5.70 22.12
CA TRP A 79 10.77 -5.68 22.09
C TRP A 79 10.20 -7.07 22.24
N ASP A 80 9.44 -7.30 23.31
CA ASP A 80 8.76 -8.57 23.61
C ASP A 80 7.24 -8.54 23.29
N GLY A 81 6.69 -7.36 23.01
CA GLY A 81 5.28 -7.17 22.72
C GLY A 81 4.88 -7.60 21.29
N VAL A 82 3.61 -7.32 20.98
CA VAL A 82 3.07 -7.44 19.62
C VAL A 82 3.65 -6.31 18.76
N VAL A 83 4.03 -6.63 17.53
CA VAL A 83 4.30 -5.62 16.50
C VAL A 83 2.94 -5.30 15.87
N GLU A 84 2.50 -4.06 16.04
CA GLU A 84 1.20 -3.63 15.53
C GLU A 84 1.26 -3.43 14.02
N HIS A 85 0.11 -3.63 13.33
CA HIS A 85 0.03 -3.50 11.89
C HIS A 85 -1.27 -2.81 11.49
N LEU A 86 -1.15 -1.58 10.96
CA LEU A 86 -2.24 -0.86 10.31
C LEU A 86 -2.06 -0.92 8.80
N PHE A 87 -3.18 -0.99 8.06
CA PHE A 87 -3.11 -0.88 6.61
C PHE A 87 -4.15 0.11 6.09
N PHE A 88 -3.87 0.66 4.92
CA PHE A 88 -4.69 1.64 4.24
C PHE A 88 -4.83 1.27 2.77
N HIS A 89 -5.79 1.87 2.10
CA HIS A 89 -5.86 1.99 0.66
C HIS A 89 -5.38 3.40 0.25
N PRO A 90 -5.33 3.74 -1.06
CA PRO A 90 -5.17 5.13 -1.47
C PRO A 90 -6.15 6.04 -0.73
N VAL A 91 -5.71 7.23 -0.36
CA VAL A 91 -6.52 8.17 0.42
C VAL A 91 -7.30 9.12 -0.48
N ILE A 92 -8.49 9.51 -0.04
CA ILE A 92 -9.34 10.46 -0.74
C ILE A 92 -8.76 11.87 -0.57
N ALA A 93 -8.27 12.47 -1.66
CA ALA A 93 -7.72 13.82 -1.69
C ALA A 93 -8.82 14.90 -1.72
N TYR A 94 -9.89 14.65 -2.49
CA TYR A 94 -11.00 15.57 -2.71
C TYR A 94 -12.33 14.89 -2.35
N PRO A 95 -12.77 15.00 -1.07
CA PRO A 95 -13.99 14.34 -0.59
C PRO A 95 -15.25 14.69 -1.34
N GLU A 96 -15.33 15.91 -1.89
CA GLU A 96 -16.48 16.39 -2.68
C GLU A 96 -16.67 15.62 -4.00
N LEU A 97 -15.62 15.01 -4.54
CA LEU A 97 -15.71 14.13 -5.71
C LEU A 97 -16.01 12.69 -5.30
N ALA A 98 -15.41 12.21 -4.21
CA ALA A 98 -15.60 10.84 -3.73
C ALA A 98 -17.02 10.61 -3.15
N PHE A 99 -17.62 11.65 -2.58
CA PHE A 99 -18.91 11.57 -1.88
C PHE A 99 -20.00 12.35 -2.59
N ASP A 100 -20.00 12.34 -3.91
CA ASP A 100 -20.93 13.06 -4.78
C ASP A 100 -22.31 12.38 -4.93
N GLY A 101 -22.46 11.15 -4.40
CA GLY A 101 -23.70 10.37 -4.41
C GLY A 101 -23.83 9.43 -5.60
N ASP A 102 -22.79 9.22 -6.34
CA ASP A 102 -22.71 8.22 -7.41
C ASP A 102 -22.67 6.77 -6.88
N ALA A 103 -22.46 5.80 -7.76
CA ALA A 103 -22.44 4.38 -7.40
C ALA A 103 -21.22 3.99 -6.54
N GLN A 104 -20.12 4.74 -6.58
CA GLN A 104 -18.89 4.47 -5.84
C GLN A 104 -18.90 5.09 -4.44
N SER A 105 -19.62 6.21 -4.24
CA SER A 105 -19.60 7.01 -3.01
C SER A 105 -19.75 6.20 -1.73
N ASN A 106 -20.67 5.23 -1.69
CA ASN A 106 -20.87 4.40 -0.49
C ASN A 106 -19.67 3.47 -0.21
N GLY A 107 -19.11 2.87 -1.27
CA GLY A 107 -17.94 2.01 -1.14
C GLY A 107 -16.70 2.80 -0.71
N LEU A 108 -16.52 3.99 -1.26
CA LEU A 108 -15.43 4.88 -0.89
C LEU A 108 -15.56 5.37 0.56
N ASP A 109 -16.79 5.71 0.99
CA ASP A 109 -17.05 6.07 2.37
C ASP A 109 -16.82 4.91 3.35
N ASP A 110 -17.12 3.68 2.95
CA ASP A 110 -16.93 2.50 3.81
C ASP A 110 -15.43 2.11 3.93
N TRP A 111 -14.68 2.12 2.84
CA TRP A 111 -13.37 1.47 2.80
C TRP A 111 -12.17 2.42 2.79
N MET A 112 -12.38 3.72 2.59
CA MET A 112 -11.28 4.68 2.47
C MET A 112 -11.27 5.68 3.63
N VAL A 113 -10.12 6.27 3.87
CA VAL A 113 -9.97 7.47 4.70
C VAL A 113 -9.64 8.66 3.81
N THR A 114 -10.02 9.86 4.25
CA THR A 114 -9.60 11.10 3.60
C THR A 114 -8.16 11.46 3.96
N VAL A 115 -7.53 12.31 3.17
CA VAL A 115 -6.21 12.89 3.48
C VAL A 115 -6.21 13.52 4.88
N GLY A 116 -7.27 14.25 5.23
CA GLY A 116 -7.38 14.88 6.56
C GLY A 116 -7.40 13.86 7.70
N GLU A 117 -8.14 12.76 7.52
CA GLU A 117 -8.21 11.67 8.50
C GLU A 117 -6.89 10.90 8.60
N TYR A 118 -6.25 10.61 7.46
CA TYR A 118 -4.96 9.94 7.42
C TYR A 118 -3.88 10.73 8.17
N ASN A 119 -3.79 12.05 7.92
CA ASN A 119 -2.86 12.92 8.65
C ASN A 119 -3.09 12.89 10.16
N LYS A 120 -4.35 12.93 10.61
CA LYS A 120 -4.69 12.83 12.05
C LYS A 120 -4.29 11.47 12.63
N ILE A 121 -4.46 10.38 11.87
CA ILE A 121 -4.03 9.04 12.31
C ILE A 121 -2.51 8.98 12.45
N LEU A 122 -1.75 9.47 11.46
CA LEU A 122 -0.28 9.50 11.53
C LEU A 122 0.19 10.31 12.74
N GLN A 123 -0.35 11.50 12.94
CA GLN A 123 -0.03 12.34 14.10
C GLN A 123 -0.31 11.61 15.42
N SER A 124 -1.48 10.97 15.53
CA SER A 124 -1.88 10.25 16.75
C SER A 124 -0.96 9.06 17.05
N VAL A 125 -0.60 8.25 16.07
CA VAL A 125 0.30 7.11 16.31
C VAL A 125 1.71 7.57 16.67
N TYR A 126 2.20 8.64 16.06
CA TYR A 126 3.48 9.26 16.41
C TYR A 126 3.47 9.76 17.86
N GLU A 127 2.48 10.55 18.27
CA GLU A 127 2.33 11.07 19.63
C GLU A 127 2.18 9.98 20.68
N LYS A 128 1.60 8.83 20.31
CA LYS A 128 1.49 7.65 21.16
C LYS A 128 2.78 6.82 21.24
N GLY A 129 3.86 7.29 20.62
CA GLY A 129 5.20 6.71 20.71
C GLY A 129 5.41 5.50 19.80
N TYR A 130 4.60 5.33 18.73
CA TYR A 130 4.90 4.35 17.72
C TYR A 130 6.07 4.79 16.83
N ILE A 131 6.81 3.80 16.33
CA ILE A 131 7.86 3.95 15.34
C ILE A 131 7.67 2.93 14.22
N LEU A 132 8.07 3.29 13.02
CA LEU A 132 7.95 2.41 11.86
C LEU A 132 9.03 1.34 11.86
N VAL A 133 8.63 0.11 11.53
CA VAL A 133 9.51 -1.03 11.30
C VAL A 133 9.12 -1.73 10.00
N ASP A 134 10.09 -2.32 9.31
CA ASP A 134 9.82 -3.12 8.12
C ASP A 134 9.20 -4.46 8.52
N MET A 135 8.17 -4.87 7.79
CA MET A 135 7.52 -6.16 7.98
C MET A 135 8.49 -7.34 7.78
N HIS A 136 9.50 -7.19 6.93
CA HIS A 136 10.53 -8.20 6.68
C HIS A 136 11.48 -8.42 7.86
N ASP A 137 11.59 -7.44 8.76
CA ASP A 137 12.48 -7.53 9.92
C ASP A 137 11.88 -8.28 11.11
N ILE A 138 10.56 -8.55 11.08
CA ILE A 138 9.84 -9.16 12.22
C ILE A 138 10.10 -10.65 12.31
N TRP A 139 10.28 -11.32 11.16
CA TRP A 139 10.50 -12.76 11.10
C TRP A 139 11.65 -13.08 10.15
N SER A 140 12.37 -14.15 10.47
CA SER A 140 13.43 -14.66 9.61
C SER A 140 13.31 -16.18 9.45
N GLU A 141 13.82 -16.68 8.33
CA GLU A 141 13.95 -18.11 8.13
C GLU A 141 15.14 -18.66 8.95
N SER A 142 14.94 -19.81 9.54
CA SER A 142 15.93 -20.57 10.31
C SER A 142 15.79 -22.06 10.02
N THR A 143 16.55 -22.89 10.71
CA THR A 143 16.49 -24.35 10.58
C THR A 143 16.25 -24.97 11.95
N ASP A 144 15.29 -25.88 12.03
CA ASP A 144 15.02 -26.63 13.25
C ASP A 144 16.11 -27.70 13.54
N ALA A 145 16.01 -28.37 14.68
CA ALA A 145 16.95 -29.41 15.09
C ALA A 145 16.97 -30.64 14.14
N SER A 146 15.96 -30.78 13.29
CA SER A 146 15.83 -31.86 12.28
C SER A 146 16.31 -31.43 10.90
N GLY A 147 16.74 -30.19 10.73
CA GLY A 147 17.21 -29.64 9.44
C GLY A 147 16.08 -29.07 8.55
N ASN A 148 14.86 -28.92 9.06
CA ASN A 148 13.76 -28.36 8.28
C ASN A 148 13.74 -26.83 8.37
N PRO A 149 13.38 -26.11 7.29
CA PRO A 149 13.21 -24.67 7.33
C PRO A 149 12.00 -24.29 8.22
N VAL A 150 12.19 -23.30 9.07
CA VAL A 150 11.17 -22.77 9.97
C VAL A 150 11.27 -21.25 10.03
N MET A 151 10.15 -20.58 10.27
CA MET A 151 10.17 -19.15 10.60
C MET A 151 10.42 -18.98 12.09
N VAL A 152 11.21 -17.97 12.44
CA VAL A 152 11.45 -17.56 13.83
C VAL A 152 11.17 -16.06 13.98
N LYS A 153 10.74 -15.64 15.17
CA LYS A 153 10.61 -14.21 15.48
C LYS A 153 12.00 -13.61 15.61
N THR A 154 12.26 -12.56 14.88
CA THR A 154 13.48 -11.75 15.04
C THR A 154 13.33 -10.88 16.30
N THR A 155 14.41 -10.77 17.09
CA THR A 155 14.42 -9.82 18.18
C THR A 155 14.57 -8.41 17.62
N LEU A 156 13.53 -7.61 17.72
CA LEU A 156 13.60 -6.19 17.39
C LEU A 156 14.12 -5.41 18.61
N TYR A 157 15.08 -4.52 18.37
CA TYR A 157 15.53 -3.56 19.37
C TYR A 157 14.96 -2.19 18.99
N VAL A 158 14.19 -1.59 19.89
CA VAL A 158 13.51 -0.32 19.67
C VAL A 158 14.00 0.71 20.71
N PRO A 159 13.97 2.01 20.39
CA PRO A 159 14.27 3.05 21.39
C PRO A 159 13.40 2.86 22.63
N GLU A 160 13.98 3.01 23.82
CA GLU A 160 13.26 2.81 25.07
C GLU A 160 11.99 3.68 25.12
N GLY A 161 10.85 3.07 25.48
CA GLY A 161 9.55 3.73 25.52
C GLY A 161 8.82 3.81 24.17
N LYS A 162 9.43 3.42 23.07
CA LYS A 162 8.78 3.37 21.74
C LYS A 162 8.18 1.99 21.46
N LYS A 163 7.23 1.95 20.51
CA LYS A 163 6.47 0.75 20.13
C LYS A 163 6.55 0.54 18.61
N PRO A 164 6.89 -0.67 18.12
CA PRO A 164 6.98 -0.92 16.69
C PRO A 164 5.60 -0.98 16.02
N LEU A 165 5.50 -0.36 14.84
CA LEU A 165 4.31 -0.33 13.99
C LEU A 165 4.72 -0.63 12.54
N VAL A 166 4.02 -1.57 11.91
CA VAL A 166 4.06 -1.78 10.47
C VAL A 166 2.92 -1.00 9.83
N LEU A 167 3.21 -0.34 8.72
CA LEU A 167 2.20 0.18 7.80
C LEU A 167 2.22 -0.62 6.50
N SER A 168 1.06 -0.94 5.94
CA SER A 168 0.95 -1.44 4.57
C SER A 168 -0.14 -0.73 3.80
N PHE A 169 -0.06 -0.76 2.47
CA PHE A 169 -0.94 -0.01 1.58
C PHE A 169 -1.42 -0.92 0.48
N ASP A 170 -2.71 -1.27 0.52
CA ASP A 170 -3.33 -2.13 -0.47
C ASP A 170 -3.76 -1.30 -1.69
N ASP A 171 -3.72 -1.90 -2.88
CA ASP A 171 -4.28 -1.34 -4.11
C ASP A 171 -3.66 -0.01 -4.60
N VAL A 172 -2.37 0.24 -4.31
CA VAL A 172 -1.66 1.43 -4.82
C VAL A 172 -1.32 1.25 -6.32
N ASN A 173 -2.35 0.94 -7.08
CA ASN A 173 -2.34 0.78 -8.52
C ASN A 173 -2.99 1.97 -9.22
N TYR A 174 -3.78 2.76 -8.48
CA TYR A 174 -4.55 3.90 -8.96
C TYR A 174 -5.48 3.49 -10.11
N TYR A 175 -6.57 2.87 -9.74
CA TYR A 175 -7.58 2.41 -10.70
C TYR A 175 -8.23 3.58 -11.44
N PRO A 176 -8.68 3.39 -12.68
CA PRO A 176 -9.23 4.49 -13.48
C PRO A 176 -10.38 5.26 -12.81
N TYR A 177 -11.25 4.57 -12.07
CA TYR A 177 -12.37 5.23 -11.35
C TYR A 177 -11.86 6.19 -10.26
N MET A 178 -10.74 5.89 -9.61
CA MET A 178 -10.21 6.73 -8.52
C MET A 178 -9.94 8.16 -8.99
N LEU A 179 -9.55 8.36 -10.25
CA LEU A 179 -9.28 9.69 -10.77
C LEU A 179 -10.54 10.57 -10.79
N GLU A 180 -11.69 10.00 -11.12
CA GLU A 180 -12.98 10.70 -11.14
C GLU A 180 -13.52 10.91 -9.72
N ASP A 181 -13.15 10.02 -8.79
CA ASP A 181 -13.59 10.01 -7.39
C ASP A 181 -12.62 10.74 -6.43
N GLY A 182 -11.83 11.67 -6.93
CA GLY A 182 -11.05 12.60 -6.10
C GLY A 182 -9.78 12.02 -5.47
N PHE A 183 -9.21 10.97 -6.06
CA PHE A 183 -7.88 10.47 -5.71
C PHE A 183 -6.80 11.05 -6.62
N THR A 184 -5.55 10.91 -6.22
CA THR A 184 -4.42 11.01 -7.13
C THR A 184 -4.34 9.75 -8.01
N TYR A 185 -3.51 9.75 -9.05
CA TYR A 185 -3.53 8.65 -10.01
C TYR A 185 -2.15 8.09 -10.38
N LYS A 186 -1.07 8.72 -9.86
CA LYS A 186 0.27 8.30 -10.25
C LYS A 186 1.34 8.83 -9.31
N LEU A 187 2.34 8.00 -8.97
CA LEU A 187 3.56 8.45 -8.31
C LEU A 187 4.60 8.85 -9.36
N ILE A 188 5.30 9.94 -9.09
CA ILE A 188 6.36 10.48 -9.94
C ILE A 188 7.59 10.86 -9.10
N ILE A 189 8.73 11.09 -9.76
CA ILE A 189 9.88 11.76 -9.15
C ILE A 189 9.84 13.22 -9.55
N GLY A 190 9.78 14.11 -8.55
CA GLY A 190 9.87 15.56 -8.75
C GLY A 190 11.27 16.03 -9.13
N ASP A 191 11.40 17.32 -9.47
CA ASP A 191 12.68 17.94 -9.81
C ASP A 191 13.68 17.94 -8.66
N ASP A 192 13.18 17.82 -7.43
CA ASP A 192 13.96 17.67 -6.19
C ASP A 192 14.42 16.22 -5.93
N GLY A 193 14.05 15.27 -6.81
CA GLY A 193 14.35 13.85 -6.69
C GLY A 193 13.50 13.10 -5.69
N LEU A 194 12.54 13.72 -5.02
CA LEU A 194 11.62 13.08 -4.10
C LEU A 194 10.41 12.49 -4.83
N ILE A 195 9.71 11.59 -4.16
CA ILE A 195 8.43 11.08 -4.66
C ILE A 195 7.34 12.14 -4.48
N TRP A 196 6.63 12.40 -5.54
CA TRP A 196 5.45 13.26 -5.65
C TRP A 196 4.30 12.46 -6.23
N THR A 197 3.09 12.99 -6.17
CA THR A 197 1.93 12.40 -6.84
C THR A 197 1.33 13.36 -7.84
N GLU A 198 0.81 12.79 -8.94
CA GLU A 198 -0.04 13.49 -9.91
C GLU A 198 -1.50 13.22 -9.60
N GLY A 199 -2.34 14.24 -9.76
CA GLY A 199 -3.78 14.17 -9.59
C GLY A 199 -4.49 15.25 -10.37
N LYS A 200 -5.81 15.33 -10.21
CA LYS A 200 -6.62 16.45 -10.71
C LYS A 200 -7.40 17.07 -9.57
N ASP A 201 -7.45 18.39 -9.57
CA ASP A 201 -8.35 19.11 -8.66
C ASP A 201 -9.82 18.97 -9.09
N PRO A 202 -10.79 19.38 -8.25
CA PRO A 202 -12.21 19.30 -8.60
C PRO A 202 -12.62 20.14 -9.83
N GLN A 203 -11.75 21.01 -10.31
CA GLN A 203 -11.94 21.79 -11.53
C GLN A 203 -11.32 21.13 -12.76
N GLY A 204 -10.68 19.94 -12.58
CA GLY A 204 -10.02 19.19 -13.64
C GLY A 204 -8.62 19.65 -14.00
N ASN A 205 -8.02 20.56 -13.21
CA ASN A 205 -6.65 21.00 -13.45
C ASN A 205 -5.66 19.95 -12.91
N GLU A 206 -4.58 19.70 -13.67
CA GLU A 206 -3.51 18.83 -13.20
C GLU A 206 -2.82 19.42 -11.95
N VAL A 207 -2.61 18.56 -10.94
CA VAL A 207 -1.96 18.92 -9.68
C VAL A 207 -0.82 17.96 -9.41
N ILE A 208 0.34 18.51 -9.04
CA ILE A 208 1.48 17.74 -8.51
C ILE A 208 1.66 18.13 -7.05
N SER A 209 1.67 17.14 -6.14
CA SER A 209 1.66 17.40 -4.70
C SER A 209 2.37 16.32 -3.90
N GLN A 210 2.80 16.67 -2.69
CA GLN A 210 3.19 15.71 -1.64
C GLN A 210 2.15 15.57 -0.54
N ASP A 211 1.02 16.28 -0.63
CA ASP A 211 0.01 16.37 0.43
C ASP A 211 -1.32 15.70 0.05
N LEU A 212 -1.38 14.97 -1.08
CA LEU A 212 -2.63 14.40 -1.60
C LEU A 212 -2.64 12.87 -1.70
N ASP A 213 -1.56 12.20 -1.32
CA ASP A 213 -1.43 10.75 -1.39
C ASP A 213 -0.80 10.19 -0.12
N ALA A 214 -1.24 9.01 0.32
CA ALA A 214 -0.74 8.38 1.54
C ALA A 214 0.77 8.15 1.51
N THR A 215 1.33 7.79 0.34
CA THR A 215 2.77 7.55 0.15
C THR A 215 3.58 8.82 0.37
N THR A 216 3.21 9.89 -0.33
CA THR A 216 3.94 11.16 -0.30
C THR A 216 3.77 11.89 1.02
N ILE A 217 2.58 11.79 1.63
CA ILE A 217 2.32 12.30 2.98
C ILE A 217 3.20 11.59 4.02
N LEU A 218 3.29 10.25 3.96
CA LEU A 218 4.17 9.50 4.88
C LEU A 218 5.64 9.85 4.67
N ASP A 219 6.08 9.99 3.42
CA ASP A 219 7.44 10.42 3.09
C ASP A 219 7.76 11.80 3.69
N LYS A 220 6.85 12.74 3.57
CA LYS A 220 6.98 14.08 4.16
C LYS A 220 6.96 14.02 5.68
N PHE A 221 6.01 13.26 6.26
CA PHE A 221 5.90 13.11 7.71
C PHE A 221 7.17 12.53 8.34
N VAL A 222 7.77 11.50 7.71
CA VAL A 222 9.04 10.91 8.19
C VAL A 222 10.21 11.90 8.07
N ARG A 223 10.24 12.74 7.03
CA ARG A 223 11.27 13.80 6.93
C ARG A 223 11.12 14.86 8.02
N GLU A 224 9.90 15.19 8.40
CA GLU A 224 9.59 16.15 9.46
C GLU A 224 9.79 15.53 10.87
N HIS A 225 9.62 14.22 10.99
CA HIS A 225 9.72 13.43 12.22
C HIS A 225 10.65 12.22 12.02
N PRO A 226 11.97 12.40 11.88
CA PRO A 226 12.89 11.31 11.56
C PRO A 226 12.93 10.22 12.66
N ASP A 227 12.59 10.55 13.90
CA ASP A 227 12.46 9.60 15.00
C ASP A 227 11.20 8.70 14.90
N PHE A 228 10.27 9.00 13.99
CA PHE A 228 9.17 8.10 13.66
C PHE A 228 9.63 6.90 12.84
N SER A 229 10.72 7.03 12.09
CA SER A 229 11.33 5.95 11.30
C SER A 229 12.84 5.83 11.57
N PRO A 230 13.25 5.45 12.80
CA PRO A 230 14.66 5.43 13.20
C PRO A 230 15.50 4.39 12.43
N PHE A 231 14.84 3.44 11.75
CA PHE A 231 15.46 2.40 10.92
C PHE A 231 15.28 2.65 9.42
N GLY A 232 14.72 3.79 9.02
CA GLY A 232 14.44 4.12 7.63
C GLY A 232 13.23 3.38 7.04
N ALA A 233 12.55 2.49 7.77
CA ALA A 233 11.37 1.80 7.31
C ALA A 233 10.19 2.77 7.11
N LYS A 234 9.40 2.56 6.07
CA LYS A 234 8.17 3.34 5.81
C LYS A 234 6.95 2.44 5.79
N GLY A 235 6.67 1.81 4.65
CA GLY A 235 5.53 0.91 4.52
C GLY A 235 5.77 -0.17 3.48
N CYS A 236 4.85 -1.14 3.43
CA CYS A 236 4.85 -2.20 2.45
C CYS A 236 3.67 -2.03 1.49
N PHE A 237 3.93 -1.85 0.20
CA PHE A 237 2.88 -1.84 -0.81
C PHE A 237 2.39 -3.25 -1.09
N SER A 238 1.08 -3.43 -1.02
CA SER A 238 0.38 -4.66 -1.36
C SER A 238 -0.21 -4.46 -2.77
N LEU A 239 0.54 -4.88 -3.80
CA LEU A 239 0.21 -4.55 -5.18
C LEU A 239 -0.56 -5.66 -5.88
N THR A 240 -1.65 -5.29 -6.55
CA THR A 240 -2.28 -6.07 -7.62
C THR A 240 -1.56 -5.83 -8.94
N GLY A 241 -1.99 -6.46 -10.04
CA GLY A 241 -1.36 -6.30 -11.34
C GLY A 241 -2.32 -5.91 -12.47
N TYR A 242 -3.64 -6.13 -12.30
CA TYR A 242 -4.60 -6.07 -13.40
C TYR A 242 -4.84 -4.66 -14.00
N CYS A 243 -4.41 -3.61 -13.32
CA CYS A 243 -4.39 -2.23 -13.81
C CYS A 243 -2.99 -1.60 -13.74
N GLY A 244 -1.94 -2.43 -13.76
CA GLY A 244 -0.56 -1.96 -13.61
C GLY A 244 -0.21 -1.68 -12.16
N ILE A 245 0.81 -0.87 -11.91
CA ILE A 245 1.31 -0.55 -10.57
C ILE A 245 1.66 0.93 -10.45
N LEU A 246 1.45 1.53 -9.29
CA LEU A 246 1.87 2.91 -8.95
C LEU A 246 1.37 3.98 -9.94
N GLY A 247 0.27 3.70 -10.65
CA GLY A 247 -0.30 4.58 -11.67
C GLY A 247 0.20 4.32 -13.09
N TYR A 248 1.16 3.41 -13.29
CA TYR A 248 1.71 3.01 -14.58
C TYR A 248 1.01 1.77 -15.12
N ARG A 249 0.54 1.81 -16.36
CA ARG A 249 -0.24 0.72 -16.99
C ARG A 249 0.69 -0.35 -17.55
N THR A 250 1.29 -1.13 -16.64
CA THR A 250 2.32 -2.14 -16.95
C THR A 250 1.75 -3.53 -17.25
N GLN A 251 0.42 -3.72 -17.10
CA GLN A 251 -0.26 -4.99 -17.32
C GLN A 251 -0.37 -5.36 -18.79
N THR A 252 -0.48 -6.65 -19.06
CA THR A 252 -0.92 -7.15 -20.37
C THR A 252 -2.44 -7.11 -20.46
N GLU A 253 -2.95 -6.63 -21.60
CA GLU A 253 -4.39 -6.65 -21.88
C GLU A 253 -4.81 -7.93 -22.59
N ARG A 254 -6.00 -8.44 -22.26
CA ARG A 254 -6.56 -9.62 -22.94
C ARG A 254 -7.18 -9.28 -24.30
N GLU A 255 -7.74 -8.08 -24.41
CA GLU A 255 -8.56 -7.64 -25.55
C GLU A 255 -7.74 -6.83 -26.56
N ASP A 256 -6.64 -6.19 -26.13
CA ASP A 256 -5.75 -5.46 -27.01
C ASP A 256 -4.33 -6.02 -26.95
N THR A 257 -4.01 -6.87 -27.93
CA THR A 257 -2.66 -7.43 -28.15
C THR A 257 -1.93 -6.72 -29.29
N SER A 258 -2.36 -5.52 -29.67
CA SER A 258 -1.72 -4.75 -30.75
C SER A 258 -0.29 -4.38 -30.40
N ALA A 259 0.54 -4.23 -31.46
CA ALA A 259 1.93 -3.75 -31.28
C ALA A 259 1.98 -2.33 -30.70
N ALA A 260 0.95 -1.52 -30.91
CA ALA A 260 0.86 -0.17 -30.33
C ALA A 260 0.62 -0.22 -28.83
N HIS A 261 -0.31 -1.10 -28.39
CA HIS A 261 -0.55 -1.32 -26.95
C HIS A 261 0.72 -1.84 -26.26
N GLU A 262 1.37 -2.87 -26.81
CA GLU A 262 2.59 -3.42 -26.23
C GLU A 262 3.73 -2.37 -26.19
N ALA A 263 3.88 -1.55 -27.23
CA ALA A 263 4.88 -0.47 -27.23
C ALA A 263 4.59 0.59 -26.14
N ASN A 264 3.31 0.89 -25.87
CA ASN A 264 2.93 1.77 -24.77
C ASN A 264 3.20 1.14 -23.41
N ARG A 265 2.82 -0.13 -23.24
CA ARG A 265 3.11 -0.91 -22.01
C ARG A 265 4.61 -0.92 -21.69
N GLN A 266 5.47 -1.11 -22.68
CA GLN A 266 6.91 -1.07 -22.49
C GLN A 266 7.42 0.30 -22.03
N LYS A 267 6.84 1.41 -22.52
CA LYS A 267 7.15 2.76 -22.03
C LYS A 267 6.76 2.94 -20.56
N GLU A 268 5.58 2.46 -20.18
CA GLU A 268 5.11 2.50 -18.78
C GLU A 268 6.01 1.67 -17.86
N ILE A 269 6.45 0.49 -18.32
CA ILE A 269 7.42 -0.36 -17.61
C ILE A 269 8.75 0.38 -17.39
N GLU A 270 9.31 1.01 -18.43
CA GLU A 270 10.56 1.77 -18.27
C GLU A 270 10.39 3.00 -17.37
N ALA A 271 9.22 3.66 -17.42
CA ALA A 271 8.94 4.84 -16.64
C ALA A 271 8.74 4.54 -15.14
N VAL A 272 8.20 3.37 -14.78
CA VAL A 272 7.98 3.02 -13.36
C VAL A 272 9.24 2.53 -12.64
N LYS A 273 10.23 2.04 -13.37
CA LYS A 273 11.47 1.50 -12.76
C LYS A 273 12.20 2.48 -11.84
N PRO A 274 12.45 3.74 -12.23
CA PRO A 274 13.08 4.72 -11.33
C PRO A 274 12.22 5.02 -10.09
N ILE A 275 10.88 5.01 -10.22
CA ILE A 275 9.97 5.19 -9.08
C ILE A 275 10.14 4.06 -8.08
N ILE A 276 10.13 2.80 -8.54
CA ILE A 276 10.35 1.63 -7.70
C ILE A 276 11.72 1.69 -7.02
N ALA A 277 12.76 2.09 -7.76
CA ALA A 277 14.11 2.21 -7.21
C ALA A 277 14.17 3.25 -6.09
N GLU A 278 13.55 4.42 -6.30
CA GLU A 278 13.51 5.49 -5.31
C GLU A 278 12.69 5.09 -4.07
N LEU A 279 11.53 4.47 -4.25
CA LEU A 279 10.72 3.96 -3.14
C LEU A 279 11.52 2.98 -2.29
N LYS A 280 12.21 2.01 -2.90
CA LYS A 280 13.07 1.06 -2.18
C LYS A 280 14.21 1.75 -1.46
N ARG A 281 14.89 2.68 -2.13
CA ARG A 281 15.99 3.45 -1.56
C ARG A 281 15.57 4.21 -0.31
N THR A 282 14.31 4.64 -0.25
CA THR A 282 13.76 5.45 0.84
C THR A 282 12.96 4.66 1.88
N GLY A 283 13.02 3.32 1.86
CA GLY A 283 12.49 2.46 2.92
C GLY A 283 11.11 1.87 2.66
N TRP A 284 10.61 1.93 1.43
CA TRP A 284 9.41 1.23 1.02
C TRP A 284 9.71 -0.19 0.55
N THR A 285 8.82 -1.12 0.87
CA THR A 285 8.89 -2.51 0.46
C THR A 285 7.63 -2.94 -0.29
N PHE A 286 7.63 -4.16 -0.85
CA PHE A 286 6.56 -4.62 -1.72
C PHE A 286 6.14 -6.05 -1.37
N GLY A 287 4.84 -6.31 -1.44
CA GLY A 287 4.22 -7.60 -1.27
C GLY A 287 3.17 -7.85 -2.35
N SER A 288 2.73 -9.10 -2.47
CA SER A 288 1.69 -9.49 -3.43
C SER A 288 0.30 -9.25 -2.86
N HIS A 289 -0.60 -8.72 -3.69
CA HIS A 289 -2.04 -8.67 -3.43
C HIS A 289 -2.83 -9.49 -4.46
N THR A 290 -2.23 -10.58 -4.99
CA THR A 290 -2.64 -11.32 -6.17
C THR A 290 -2.65 -10.44 -7.44
N TRP A 291 -2.60 -11.02 -8.62
CA TRP A 291 -2.62 -10.22 -9.84
C TRP A 291 -3.99 -9.56 -10.06
N GLY A 292 -5.06 -10.34 -9.94
CA GLY A 292 -6.41 -9.94 -10.27
C GLY A 292 -7.28 -9.58 -9.06
N HIS A 293 -6.70 -9.26 -7.88
CA HIS A 293 -7.44 -9.00 -6.64
C HIS A 293 -8.46 -10.11 -6.34
N ILE A 294 -8.06 -11.38 -6.53
CA ILE A 294 -8.95 -12.52 -6.45
C ILE A 294 -9.25 -12.94 -5.01
N ASN A 295 -10.50 -13.32 -4.74
CA ASN A 295 -10.87 -13.88 -3.44
C ASN A 295 -10.38 -15.32 -3.32
N LEU A 296 -9.30 -15.54 -2.57
CA LEU A 296 -8.64 -16.83 -2.41
C LEU A 296 -9.49 -17.90 -1.72
N ALA A 297 -10.52 -17.50 -0.96
CA ALA A 297 -11.43 -18.44 -0.32
C ALA A 297 -12.37 -19.13 -1.31
N THR A 298 -12.63 -18.51 -2.46
CA THR A 298 -13.66 -18.97 -3.41
C THR A 298 -13.10 -19.45 -4.75
N LYS A 299 -11.83 -19.16 -5.04
CA LYS A 299 -11.21 -19.52 -6.32
C LYS A 299 -10.63 -20.93 -6.31
N SER A 300 -10.59 -21.56 -7.49
CA SER A 300 -9.94 -22.84 -7.66
C SER A 300 -8.41 -22.71 -7.59
N LEU A 301 -7.73 -23.82 -7.26
CA LEU A 301 -6.27 -23.87 -7.26
C LEU A 301 -5.67 -23.49 -8.62
N GLU A 302 -6.30 -23.91 -9.74
CA GLU A 302 -5.83 -23.56 -11.08
C GLU A 302 -5.94 -22.06 -11.35
N THR A 303 -7.02 -21.42 -10.89
CA THR A 303 -7.17 -19.97 -10.99
C THR A 303 -6.10 -19.25 -10.20
N VAL A 304 -5.83 -19.70 -8.96
CA VAL A 304 -4.79 -19.11 -8.12
C VAL A 304 -3.40 -19.29 -8.72
N LYS A 305 -3.11 -20.46 -9.29
CA LYS A 305 -1.84 -20.69 -9.98
C LYS A 305 -1.61 -19.74 -11.15
N ALA A 306 -2.63 -19.58 -12.00
CA ALA A 306 -2.55 -18.67 -13.15
C ALA A 306 -2.39 -17.20 -12.71
N ASP A 307 -3.13 -16.79 -11.69
CA ASP A 307 -3.07 -15.43 -11.12
C ASP A 307 -1.71 -15.15 -10.47
N THR A 308 -1.22 -16.06 -9.65
CA THR A 308 0.10 -15.94 -8.99
C THR A 308 1.23 -15.89 -10.02
N GLN A 309 1.21 -16.74 -11.04
CA GLN A 309 2.23 -16.69 -12.09
C GLN A 309 2.21 -15.34 -12.80
N LYS A 310 1.01 -14.83 -13.12
CA LYS A 310 0.87 -13.55 -13.79
C LYS A 310 1.35 -12.40 -12.90
N TRP A 311 1.09 -12.46 -11.58
CA TRP A 311 1.66 -11.48 -10.65
C TRP A 311 3.19 -11.50 -10.66
N MET A 312 3.80 -12.68 -10.62
CA MET A 312 5.26 -12.82 -10.67
C MET A 312 5.86 -12.28 -11.96
N ASP A 313 5.20 -12.53 -13.10
CA ASP A 313 5.66 -12.09 -14.42
C ASP A 313 5.52 -10.58 -14.63
N GLU A 314 4.44 -9.97 -14.16
CA GLU A 314 4.10 -8.58 -14.48
C GLU A 314 4.40 -7.59 -13.33
N VAL A 315 4.33 -8.02 -12.09
CA VAL A 315 4.61 -7.18 -10.91
C VAL A 315 5.92 -7.58 -10.25
N GLY A 316 6.07 -8.86 -9.90
CA GLY A 316 7.27 -9.38 -9.26
C GLY A 316 8.54 -9.12 -10.06
N SER A 317 8.48 -9.20 -11.39
CA SER A 317 9.61 -8.89 -12.28
C SER A 317 10.06 -7.42 -12.19
N LEU A 318 9.19 -6.50 -11.78
CA LEU A 318 9.47 -5.07 -11.63
C LEU A 318 9.90 -4.73 -10.20
N VAL A 319 9.14 -5.22 -9.21
CA VAL A 319 9.40 -4.88 -7.80
C VAL A 319 10.40 -5.82 -7.14
N GLY A 320 10.79 -6.91 -7.79
CA GLY A 320 11.69 -7.92 -7.25
C GLY A 320 10.98 -8.95 -6.36
N PRO A 321 11.73 -9.93 -5.82
CA PRO A 321 11.18 -10.99 -5.02
C PRO A 321 10.59 -10.47 -3.70
N THR A 322 9.50 -11.10 -3.27
CA THR A 322 8.90 -10.91 -1.95
C THR A 322 8.43 -12.24 -1.39
N ASN A 323 8.50 -12.40 -0.08
CA ASN A 323 7.94 -13.53 0.64
C ASN A 323 6.60 -13.20 1.33
N ILE A 324 6.04 -12.00 1.08
CA ILE A 324 4.82 -11.49 1.71
C ILE A 324 3.67 -11.52 0.72
N ILE A 325 2.55 -12.11 1.12
CA ILE A 325 1.27 -12.01 0.41
C ILE A 325 0.20 -11.46 1.35
N PHE A 326 -0.51 -10.46 0.86
CA PHE A 326 -1.69 -9.88 1.51
C PHE A 326 -2.94 -10.43 0.82
N TYR A 327 -3.87 -10.94 1.59
CA TYR A 327 -5.07 -11.56 1.03
C TYR A 327 -6.11 -10.52 0.64
N PRO A 328 -6.50 -10.44 -0.66
CA PRO A 328 -7.62 -9.60 -1.08
C PRO A 328 -8.86 -9.90 -0.25
N HIS A 329 -9.60 -8.84 0.11
CA HIS A 329 -10.79 -8.92 0.97
C HIS A 329 -10.52 -9.51 2.37
N GLY A 330 -9.28 -9.69 2.78
CA GLY A 330 -8.92 -10.44 3.98
C GLY A 330 -9.25 -11.94 3.92
N ALA A 331 -9.66 -12.44 2.75
CA ALA A 331 -10.16 -13.79 2.55
C ALA A 331 -9.03 -14.82 2.51
N ARG A 332 -8.91 -15.63 3.56
CA ARG A 332 -7.92 -16.71 3.62
C ARG A 332 -8.21 -17.78 2.57
N PRO A 333 -7.20 -18.46 2.04
CA PRO A 333 -7.41 -19.49 1.04
C PRO A 333 -8.25 -20.68 1.53
N ASP A 334 -8.61 -21.55 0.58
CA ASP A 334 -9.24 -22.86 0.84
C ASP A 334 -10.54 -22.77 1.65
N GLY A 335 -11.46 -21.87 1.28
CA GLY A 335 -12.75 -21.70 1.94
C GLY A 335 -12.67 -20.87 3.23
N ASP A 336 -11.75 -19.91 3.28
CA ASP A 336 -11.42 -19.10 4.46
C ASP A 336 -10.90 -19.95 5.65
N ASP A 337 -10.05 -20.95 5.32
CA ASP A 337 -9.45 -21.83 6.32
C ASP A 337 -8.53 -21.06 7.27
N VAL A 338 -8.98 -20.83 8.50
CA VAL A 338 -8.20 -20.16 9.55
C VAL A 338 -6.92 -20.91 9.94
N LYS A 339 -6.84 -22.22 9.66
CA LYS A 339 -5.63 -23.02 9.92
C LYS A 339 -4.60 -22.89 8.80
N GLN A 340 -5.07 -22.54 7.62
CA GLN A 340 -4.24 -22.38 6.42
C GLN A 340 -3.36 -23.62 6.18
N THR A 341 -4.02 -24.73 5.87
CA THR A 341 -3.39 -26.04 5.62
C THR A 341 -3.77 -26.62 4.26
N GLY A 342 -4.66 -25.93 3.53
CA GLY A 342 -5.22 -26.43 2.28
C GLY A 342 -4.25 -26.30 1.08
N PRO A 343 -4.68 -26.82 -0.09
CA PRO A 343 -3.83 -26.91 -1.27
C PRO A 343 -3.44 -25.54 -1.86
N ILE A 344 -4.27 -24.52 -1.73
CA ILE A 344 -3.93 -23.16 -2.20
C ILE A 344 -2.84 -22.56 -1.31
N PHE A 345 -2.97 -22.68 0.01
CA PHE A 345 -1.95 -22.23 0.92
C PHE A 345 -0.60 -22.93 0.67
N GLN A 346 -0.58 -24.27 0.52
CA GLN A 346 0.62 -25.03 0.22
C GLN A 346 1.24 -24.62 -1.11
N TYR A 347 0.41 -24.36 -2.13
CA TYR A 347 0.90 -23.86 -3.41
C TYR A 347 1.58 -22.49 -3.25
N LEU A 348 0.95 -21.53 -2.58
CA LEU A 348 1.54 -20.22 -2.36
C LEU A 348 2.87 -20.29 -1.60
N GLN A 349 2.99 -21.19 -0.60
CA GLN A 349 4.28 -21.47 0.03
C GLN A 349 5.32 -22.00 -0.95
N SER A 350 4.94 -22.91 -1.85
CA SER A 350 5.85 -23.45 -2.87
C SER A 350 6.33 -22.39 -3.86
N GLN A 351 5.66 -21.25 -3.94
CA GLN A 351 6.06 -20.10 -4.73
C GLN A 351 6.95 -19.10 -3.97
N GLY A 352 7.32 -19.40 -2.71
CA GLY A 352 8.23 -18.59 -1.91
C GLY A 352 7.54 -17.67 -0.92
N PHE A 353 6.19 -17.65 -0.84
CA PHE A 353 5.51 -16.88 0.19
C PHE A 353 5.64 -17.54 1.56
N GLN A 354 6.03 -16.77 2.55
CA GLN A 354 6.24 -17.22 3.93
C GLN A 354 5.43 -16.40 4.94
N VAL A 355 5.06 -15.16 4.59
CA VAL A 355 4.25 -14.28 5.44
C VAL A 355 2.90 -14.04 4.77
N PHE A 356 1.85 -14.48 5.43
CA PHE A 356 0.48 -14.51 4.93
C PHE A 356 -0.40 -13.58 5.77
N ALA A 357 -0.72 -12.42 5.22
CA ALA A 357 -1.43 -11.36 5.93
C ALA A 357 -2.90 -11.27 5.51
N SER A 358 -3.78 -11.39 6.49
CA SER A 358 -5.23 -11.22 6.35
C SER A 358 -5.68 -9.91 7.03
N VAL A 359 -6.98 -9.75 7.22
CA VAL A 359 -7.60 -8.64 7.95
C VAL A 359 -8.24 -9.18 9.23
N GLY A 360 -8.06 -8.46 10.33
CA GLY A 360 -8.58 -8.84 11.64
C GLY A 360 -9.03 -7.66 12.49
N ILE A 361 -9.29 -7.94 13.75
CA ILE A 361 -9.69 -6.95 14.76
C ILE A 361 -8.58 -6.66 15.77
N SER A 362 -7.41 -7.21 15.52
CA SER A 362 -6.17 -7.00 16.29
C SER A 362 -4.99 -7.39 15.43
N SER A 363 -3.83 -6.83 15.70
CA SER A 363 -2.58 -7.26 15.10
C SER A 363 -2.20 -8.62 15.69
N TYR A 364 -2.47 -9.66 14.93
CA TYR A 364 -2.22 -11.03 15.31
C TYR A 364 -1.11 -11.61 14.45
N SER A 365 -0.23 -12.40 15.04
CA SER A 365 0.71 -13.20 14.26
C SER A 365 0.96 -14.56 14.91
N LYS A 366 1.14 -15.58 14.09
CA LYS A 366 1.44 -16.93 14.52
C LYS A 366 2.43 -17.58 13.55
N ILE A 367 3.57 -17.98 14.09
CA ILE A 367 4.49 -18.87 13.39
C ILE A 367 3.85 -20.26 13.33
N LYS A 368 3.79 -20.85 12.13
CA LYS A 368 3.33 -22.22 11.96
C LYS A 368 4.46 -23.18 12.32
N SER A 369 4.17 -24.12 13.23
CA SER A 369 5.16 -25.11 13.72
C SER A 369 5.40 -26.26 12.75
N ASP A 370 4.53 -26.43 11.76
CA ASP A 370 4.50 -27.53 10.81
C ASP A 370 5.01 -27.16 9.41
N THR A 371 5.35 -25.91 9.24
CA THR A 371 5.80 -25.37 7.94
C THR A 371 6.49 -24.03 8.13
N CYS A 372 7.35 -23.65 7.16
CA CYS A 372 8.09 -22.39 7.19
C CYS A 372 7.16 -21.22 6.80
N ALA A 373 6.26 -20.82 7.70
CA ALA A 373 5.31 -19.75 7.45
C ALA A 373 4.89 -19.00 8.73
N VAL A 374 4.48 -17.75 8.50
CA VAL A 374 3.79 -16.90 9.48
C VAL A 374 2.42 -16.54 8.91
N ILE A 375 1.38 -16.67 9.71
CA ILE A 375 0.06 -16.11 9.43
C ILE A 375 -0.18 -14.92 10.34
N CYS A 376 -0.69 -13.81 9.79
CA CYS A 376 -0.95 -12.60 10.56
C CYS A 376 -2.22 -11.88 10.11
N ASP A 377 -2.75 -11.03 10.98
CA ASP A 377 -3.87 -10.16 10.71
C ASP A 377 -3.46 -8.70 10.88
N ARG A 378 -4.08 -7.83 10.11
CA ARG A 378 -3.87 -6.36 10.09
C ARG A 378 -5.18 -5.66 10.45
N LEU A 379 -5.08 -4.46 11.02
CA LEU A 379 -6.25 -3.60 11.26
C LEU A 379 -6.38 -2.56 10.15
N HIS A 380 -7.62 -2.33 9.73
CA HIS A 380 -7.96 -1.37 8.67
C HIS A 380 -8.64 -0.12 9.27
N PRO A 381 -7.96 1.00 9.42
CA PRO A 381 -8.61 2.30 9.61
C PRO A 381 -9.38 2.69 8.34
N ASP A 382 -10.70 2.69 8.41
CA ASP A 382 -11.61 2.98 7.30
C ASP A 382 -12.89 3.66 7.81
N GLY A 383 -13.77 4.07 6.92
CA GLY A 383 -15.01 4.72 7.31
C GLY A 383 -15.93 3.83 8.15
N THR A 384 -15.93 2.50 7.92
CA THR A 384 -16.76 1.57 8.71
C THR A 384 -16.28 1.48 10.15
N THR A 385 -14.96 1.50 10.36
CA THR A 385 -14.34 1.45 11.69
C THR A 385 -14.38 2.81 12.38
N LEU A 386 -14.20 3.90 11.65
CA LEU A 386 -14.32 5.26 12.18
C LEU A 386 -15.75 5.58 12.66
N ARG A 387 -16.79 5.07 11.98
CA ARG A 387 -18.20 5.19 12.39
C ARG A 387 -18.67 4.05 13.30
N GLY A 388 -17.79 3.12 13.62
CA GLY A 388 -18.10 1.89 14.34
C GLY A 388 -18.70 2.12 15.74
N SER A 389 -19.16 1.05 16.38
CA SER A 389 -19.62 1.12 17.80
C SER A 389 -18.44 1.34 18.75
N ASP A 390 -18.71 1.71 20.00
CA ASP A 390 -17.68 1.83 21.04
C ASP A 390 -16.80 0.59 21.17
N LYS A 391 -17.33 -0.60 20.89
CA LYS A 391 -16.55 -1.84 20.83
C LYS A 391 -15.54 -1.81 19.68
N VAL A 392 -15.92 -1.34 18.51
CA VAL A 392 -15.03 -1.21 17.34
C VAL A 392 -13.98 -0.15 17.62
N LEU A 393 -14.37 0.99 18.15
CA LEU A 393 -13.42 2.03 18.56
C LEU A 393 -12.39 1.50 19.54
N GLY A 394 -12.81 0.59 20.44
CA GLY A 394 -11.93 -0.08 21.39
C GLY A 394 -10.78 -0.85 20.76
N TRP A 395 -10.95 -1.40 19.54
CA TRP A 395 -9.87 -2.09 18.80
C TRP A 395 -8.75 -1.15 18.36
N TYR A 396 -9.10 0.13 18.12
CA TYR A 396 -8.17 1.15 17.62
C TYR A 396 -7.69 2.12 18.69
N SER A 397 -8.22 2.03 19.93
CA SER A 397 -7.94 3.02 20.99
C SER A 397 -6.47 3.20 21.36
N GLN A 398 -5.67 2.18 21.14
CA GLN A 398 -4.22 2.27 21.33
C GLN A 398 -3.55 3.14 20.25
N PHE A 399 -4.15 3.29 19.06
CA PHE A 399 -3.62 4.08 17.96
C PHE A 399 -4.22 5.49 17.93
N TYR A 400 -5.53 5.59 18.07
CA TYR A 400 -6.28 6.86 18.02
C TYR A 400 -7.67 6.72 18.64
N ASP A 401 -8.33 7.85 18.86
CA ASP A 401 -9.77 7.89 19.11
C ASP A 401 -10.48 8.26 17.80
N ALA A 402 -11.30 7.38 17.26
CA ALA A 402 -11.98 7.59 16.00
C ALA A 402 -12.85 8.86 15.97
N ARG A 403 -13.33 9.31 17.13
CA ARG A 403 -14.12 10.54 17.30
C ARG A 403 -13.33 11.83 17.05
N ASP A 404 -11.98 11.76 17.17
CA ASP A 404 -11.08 12.89 16.86
C ASP A 404 -10.59 12.82 15.41
N ILE A 405 -10.64 11.63 14.82
CA ILE A 405 -10.13 11.36 13.47
C ILE A 405 -11.17 11.73 12.41
N ILE A 406 -12.36 11.13 12.51
CA ILE A 406 -13.40 11.23 11.48
C ILE A 406 -13.81 12.68 11.20
N ASP A 407 -13.95 13.00 9.93
CA ASP A 407 -14.47 14.29 9.50
C ASP A 407 -15.89 14.15 8.94
N LEU A 408 -16.87 14.26 9.84
CA LEU A 408 -18.28 14.18 9.48
C LEU A 408 -18.77 15.36 8.63
N SER A 409 -17.96 16.41 8.46
CA SER A 409 -18.36 17.57 7.64
C SER A 409 -18.20 17.31 6.15
N VAL A 410 -17.38 16.34 5.76
CA VAL A 410 -17.10 15.99 4.36
C VAL A 410 -17.66 14.62 3.97
N ARG A 411 -17.97 13.76 4.95
CA ARG A 411 -18.51 12.43 4.72
C ARG A 411 -20.04 12.43 4.55
N PRO A 412 -20.62 11.43 3.86
CA PRO A 412 -22.07 11.23 3.82
C PRO A 412 -22.65 11.08 5.24
N ASP A 413 -23.85 11.62 5.45
CA ASP A 413 -24.57 11.49 6.74
C ASP A 413 -25.18 10.10 6.91
N LEU A 414 -24.32 9.10 7.08
CA LEU A 414 -24.71 7.71 7.37
C LEU A 414 -24.81 7.43 8.88
N GLY A 415 -24.59 8.45 9.71
CA GLY A 415 -24.59 8.37 11.16
C GLY A 415 -23.37 7.61 11.74
N VAL A 416 -23.17 7.77 13.03
CA VAL A 416 -22.15 7.09 13.82
C VAL A 416 -22.80 6.13 14.82
N LYS A 417 -22.09 5.04 15.17
CA LYS A 417 -22.60 4.01 16.10
C LYS A 417 -21.96 4.09 17.49
N TRP A 418 -20.98 4.97 17.66
CA TRP A 418 -20.31 5.20 18.93
C TRP A 418 -21.01 6.28 19.77
N THR A 419 -20.77 6.25 21.08
CA THR A 419 -21.25 7.24 22.01
C THR A 419 -20.42 8.53 21.93
N PRO A 420 -21.03 9.72 21.76
CA PRO A 420 -20.29 10.98 21.79
C PRO A 420 -19.48 11.15 23.08
N LYS A 421 -18.35 11.85 22.99
CA LYS A 421 -17.58 12.22 24.19
C LYS A 421 -18.46 13.06 25.12
N ALA A 422 -18.36 12.78 26.42
CA ALA A 422 -18.95 13.69 27.41
C ALA A 422 -18.30 15.07 27.28
N SER A 423 -19.12 16.10 27.16
CA SER A 423 -18.69 17.49 27.07
C SER A 423 -18.08 17.99 28.36
#